data_2ab13c1640bea3ac1e135f6343495cf1
#
_entry.id   2ab13c1640bea3ac1e135f6343495cf1
#
_cell.length_a   1.000
_cell.length_b   1.000
_cell.length_c   1.000
_cell.angle_alpha   90.00
_cell.angle_beta   90.00
_cell.angle_gamma   90.00
#
_symmetry.space_group_name_H-M   'P 1'
#
loop_
_entity.id
_entity.type
_entity.pdbx_description
1 polymer ?
#
loop_
_entity_poly.entity_id
_entity_poly.type
_entity_poly.pdbx_seq_one_letter_code
_entity_poly.pdbx_strand_id
1 'polypeptide(L)'
;MAEIVKAAPQDLSTTVLTIKEFDELGRTTEYSVPMPTSGNFNEWSIVQQIGMLKMGTWKKVPIHQIMFAIAYANRYALDIMQGDVYSTGEGRIGISNKAKIKLALATGNVKGIQTAIRDTGAPISLTGCAQKTDLECTATIAVKDWNAPIVLTQRLSEWFMARNPNWVGRPAHMLTLNTVAHACEFINPGETGDDEAPPLAIAAPATSRDSTVVEAQFTTKE
;
A
#
# COMPACT_ATOMS: atom_id res chain seq x y z
N MET A 1 -46.63 -1.33 1.99
CA MET A 1 -45.51 -2.07 2.64
C MET A 1 -44.82 -2.83 1.50
N ALA A 2 -43.58 -2.45 1.15
CA ALA A 2 -42.81 -3.15 0.14
C ALA A 2 -42.10 -4.34 0.79
N GLU A 3 -42.41 -5.52 0.32
CA GLU A 3 -41.83 -6.78 0.75
C GLU A 3 -40.41 -6.86 0.17
N ILE A 4 -39.39 -6.80 1.04
CA ILE A 4 -38.01 -7.01 0.61
C ILE A 4 -37.84 -8.51 0.40
N VAL A 5 -37.94 -8.94 -0.85
CA VAL A 5 -37.56 -10.30 -1.24
C VAL A 5 -36.07 -10.44 -1.04
N LYS A 6 -35.66 -11.13 0.05
CA LYS A 6 -34.28 -11.54 0.24
C LYS A 6 -33.89 -12.46 -0.92
N ALA A 7 -33.05 -11.99 -1.82
CA ALA A 7 -32.45 -12.86 -2.83
C ALA A 7 -31.76 -14.02 -2.12
N ALA A 8 -32.03 -15.25 -2.58
CA ALA A 8 -31.34 -16.43 -2.10
C ALA A 8 -29.82 -16.24 -2.25
N PRO A 9 -28.99 -16.72 -1.30
CA PRO A 9 -27.55 -16.66 -1.45
C PRO A 9 -27.16 -17.37 -2.73
N GLN A 10 -26.61 -16.62 -3.69
CA GLN A 10 -26.03 -17.21 -4.89
C GLN A 10 -24.85 -18.08 -4.47
N ASP A 11 -24.84 -19.31 -4.93
CA ASP A 11 -23.71 -20.22 -4.74
C ASP A 11 -22.52 -19.67 -5.56
N LEU A 12 -21.64 -18.92 -4.90
CA LEU A 12 -20.46 -18.31 -5.50
C LEU A 12 -19.40 -19.35 -5.91
N SER A 13 -19.56 -20.63 -5.50
CA SER A 13 -18.60 -21.68 -5.81
C SER A 13 -18.45 -21.97 -7.29
N THR A 14 -19.46 -21.61 -8.10
CA THR A 14 -19.45 -21.79 -9.56
C THR A 14 -19.09 -20.52 -10.33
N THR A 15 -18.98 -19.38 -9.65
CA THR A 15 -18.63 -18.12 -10.31
C THR A 15 -17.13 -18.08 -10.56
N VAL A 16 -16.76 -17.86 -11.81
CA VAL A 16 -15.37 -17.78 -12.26
C VAL A 16 -15.06 -16.36 -12.69
N LEU A 17 -13.97 -15.84 -12.16
CA LEU A 17 -13.41 -14.55 -12.56
C LEU A 17 -12.46 -14.75 -13.73
N THR A 18 -12.73 -14.10 -14.87
CA THR A 18 -11.82 -14.12 -16.02
C THR A 18 -10.92 -12.90 -16.01
N ILE A 19 -9.61 -13.10 -15.94
CA ILE A 19 -8.60 -12.06 -15.97
C ILE A 19 -7.91 -12.11 -17.33
N LYS A 20 -7.84 -10.96 -18.00
CA LYS A 20 -7.11 -10.82 -19.26
C LYS A 20 -5.81 -10.05 -19.01
N GLU A 21 -4.69 -10.63 -19.36
CA GLU A 21 -3.39 -9.99 -19.33
C GLU A 21 -2.89 -9.76 -20.75
N PHE A 22 -2.39 -8.55 -21.02
CA PHE A 22 -1.80 -8.18 -22.31
C PHE A 22 -0.28 -8.12 -22.14
N ASP A 23 0.45 -8.82 -22.98
CA ASP A 23 1.90 -8.70 -23.03
C ASP A 23 2.33 -7.45 -23.85
N GLU A 24 3.64 -7.19 -23.87
CA GLU A 24 4.21 -6.06 -24.62
C GLU A 24 3.97 -6.15 -26.14
N LEU A 25 3.67 -7.35 -26.65
CA LEU A 25 3.36 -7.62 -28.04
C LEU A 25 1.85 -7.58 -28.35
N GLY A 26 1.02 -7.21 -27.35
CA GLY A 26 -0.43 -7.15 -27.46
C GLY A 26 -1.14 -8.52 -27.45
N ARG A 27 -0.42 -9.61 -27.14
CA ARG A 27 -1.04 -10.93 -26.99
C ARG A 27 -1.80 -10.99 -25.69
N THR A 28 -2.99 -11.57 -25.74
CA THR A 28 -3.86 -11.71 -24.57
C THR A 28 -3.73 -13.10 -23.96
N THR A 29 -3.47 -13.15 -22.67
CA THR A 29 -3.58 -14.40 -21.88
C THR A 29 -4.79 -14.25 -20.96
N GLU A 30 -5.68 -15.25 -20.97
CA GLU A 30 -6.86 -15.28 -20.12
C GLU A 30 -6.66 -16.31 -19.00
N TYR A 31 -6.94 -15.88 -17.77
CA TYR A 31 -6.91 -16.75 -16.59
C TYR A 31 -8.30 -16.83 -16.00
N SER A 32 -8.76 -18.04 -15.74
CA SER A 32 -10.03 -18.28 -15.05
C SER A 32 -9.74 -18.62 -13.58
N VAL A 33 -10.23 -17.79 -12.69
CA VAL A 33 -10.01 -17.92 -11.25
C VAL A 33 -11.35 -18.11 -10.54
N PRO A 34 -11.54 -19.18 -9.76
CA PRO A 34 -12.78 -19.33 -9.00
C PRO A 34 -12.93 -18.19 -7.99
N MET A 35 -14.15 -17.70 -7.85
CA MET A 35 -14.45 -16.66 -6.86
C MET A 35 -14.19 -17.19 -5.44
N PRO A 36 -13.61 -16.35 -4.56
CA PRO A 36 -13.37 -16.75 -3.19
C PRO A 36 -14.69 -16.92 -2.43
N THR A 37 -14.72 -17.90 -1.54
CA THR A 37 -15.88 -18.17 -0.66
C THR A 37 -15.84 -17.38 0.64
N SER A 38 -14.66 -16.86 1.02
CA SER A 38 -14.46 -16.01 2.18
C SER A 38 -14.46 -14.53 1.82
N GLY A 39 -15.04 -13.69 2.66
CA GLY A 39 -14.92 -12.23 2.56
C GLY A 39 -13.57 -11.66 2.98
N ASN A 40 -12.70 -12.48 3.56
CA ASN A 40 -11.38 -12.07 4.02
C ASN A 40 -10.34 -12.27 2.91
N PHE A 41 -9.82 -11.17 2.36
CA PHE A 41 -8.82 -11.19 1.28
C PHE A 41 -7.59 -12.04 1.61
N ASN A 42 -7.14 -12.05 2.85
CA ASN A 42 -5.94 -12.80 3.26
C ASN A 42 -6.15 -14.33 3.30
N GLU A 43 -7.39 -14.80 3.30
CA GLU A 43 -7.74 -16.22 3.22
C GLU A 43 -7.86 -16.73 1.79
N TRP A 44 -7.82 -15.82 0.81
CA TRP A 44 -7.91 -16.18 -0.59
C TRP A 44 -6.60 -16.80 -1.10
N SER A 45 -6.70 -17.69 -2.08
CA SER A 45 -5.51 -18.17 -2.78
C SER A 45 -4.76 -16.99 -3.42
N ILE A 46 -3.44 -17.14 -3.58
CA ILE A 46 -2.61 -16.10 -4.19
C ILE A 46 -3.12 -15.70 -5.59
N VAL A 47 -3.66 -16.63 -6.35
CA VAL A 47 -4.21 -16.39 -7.69
C VAL A 47 -5.48 -15.54 -7.60
N GLN A 48 -6.35 -15.81 -6.63
CA GLN A 48 -7.56 -15.00 -6.37
C GLN A 48 -7.21 -13.59 -5.93
N GLN A 49 -6.20 -13.44 -5.06
CA GLN A 49 -5.70 -12.14 -4.62
C GLN A 49 -5.15 -11.32 -5.79
N ILE A 50 -4.30 -11.93 -6.63
CA ILE A 50 -3.77 -11.30 -7.85
C ILE A 50 -4.91 -10.88 -8.77
N GLY A 51 -5.88 -11.76 -9.00
CA GLY A 51 -7.03 -11.49 -9.83
C GLY A 51 -7.83 -10.27 -9.40
N MET A 52 -8.14 -10.19 -8.12
CA MET A 52 -8.87 -9.04 -7.56
C MET A 52 -8.08 -7.74 -7.71
N LEU A 53 -6.79 -7.75 -7.41
CA LEU A 53 -5.94 -6.57 -7.53
C LEU A 53 -5.82 -6.11 -8.99
N LYS A 54 -5.71 -7.03 -9.94
CA LYS A 54 -5.67 -6.74 -11.39
C LYS A 54 -6.96 -6.12 -11.91
N MET A 55 -8.10 -6.36 -11.29
CA MET A 55 -9.36 -5.69 -11.66
C MET A 55 -9.43 -4.24 -11.16
N GLY A 56 -8.64 -3.90 -10.16
CA GLY A 56 -8.62 -2.57 -9.55
C GLY A 56 -7.48 -1.67 -10.04
N THR A 57 -6.93 -0.93 -9.09
CA THR A 57 -5.84 0.04 -9.32
C THR A 57 -4.53 -0.61 -9.77
N TRP A 58 -4.37 -1.92 -9.57
CA TRP A 58 -3.17 -2.69 -9.92
C TRP A 58 -3.21 -3.28 -11.34
N LYS A 59 -4.18 -2.89 -12.17
CA LYS A 59 -4.38 -3.44 -13.53
C LYS A 59 -3.11 -3.46 -14.38
N LYS A 60 -2.29 -2.41 -14.29
CA LYS A 60 -1.05 -2.26 -15.08
C LYS A 60 0.20 -2.78 -14.38
N VAL A 61 0.08 -3.23 -13.13
CA VAL A 61 1.23 -3.70 -12.35
C VAL A 61 1.58 -5.13 -12.76
N PRO A 62 2.85 -5.46 -13.04
CA PRO A 62 3.27 -6.82 -13.35
C PRO A 62 2.95 -7.81 -12.22
N ILE A 63 2.61 -9.05 -12.57
CA ILE A 63 2.20 -10.09 -11.60
C ILE A 63 3.26 -10.30 -10.52
N HIS A 64 4.55 -10.36 -10.88
CA HIS A 64 5.62 -10.58 -9.91
C HIS A 64 5.69 -9.48 -8.84
N GLN A 65 5.36 -8.23 -9.20
CA GLN A 65 5.29 -7.11 -8.25
C GLN A 65 4.06 -7.22 -7.35
N ILE A 66 2.92 -7.66 -7.90
CA ILE A 66 1.73 -7.92 -7.10
C ILE A 66 2.00 -9.03 -6.09
N MET A 67 2.66 -10.12 -6.50
CA MET A 67 3.04 -11.21 -5.61
C MET A 67 3.96 -10.72 -4.49
N PHE A 68 4.95 -9.88 -4.83
CA PHE A 68 5.81 -9.26 -3.83
C PHE A 68 5.03 -8.38 -2.85
N ALA A 69 4.13 -7.53 -3.36
CA ALA A 69 3.30 -6.67 -2.52
C ALA A 69 2.41 -7.46 -1.56
N ILE A 70 1.82 -8.57 -2.03
CA ILE A 70 1.02 -9.48 -1.21
C ILE A 70 1.89 -10.14 -0.14
N ALA A 71 3.07 -10.66 -0.51
CA ALA A 71 3.99 -11.28 0.43
C ALA A 71 4.47 -10.29 1.50
N TYR A 72 4.77 -9.06 1.08
CA TYR A 72 5.15 -7.97 1.97
C TYR A 72 4.01 -7.61 2.93
N ALA A 73 2.80 -7.40 2.40
CA ALA A 73 1.63 -7.08 3.21
C ALA A 73 1.34 -8.17 4.25
N ASN A 74 1.39 -9.44 3.85
CA ASN A 74 1.19 -10.58 4.76
C ASN A 74 2.26 -10.64 5.85
N ARG A 75 3.54 -10.42 5.49
CA ARG A 75 4.65 -10.43 6.46
C ARG A 75 4.47 -9.41 7.57
N TYR A 76 3.96 -8.24 7.23
CA TYR A 76 3.84 -7.11 8.15
C TYR A 76 2.42 -6.83 8.62
N ALA A 77 1.48 -7.75 8.39
CA ALA A 77 0.06 -7.61 8.73
C ALA A 77 -0.56 -6.32 8.19
N LEU A 78 -0.15 -5.89 6.99
CA LEU A 78 -0.70 -4.75 6.29
C LEU A 78 -1.89 -5.15 5.41
N ASP A 79 -2.81 -4.22 5.19
CA ASP A 79 -3.99 -4.44 4.37
C ASP A 79 -3.82 -3.78 2.99
N ILE A 80 -3.53 -4.60 1.98
CA ILE A 80 -3.35 -4.12 0.60
C ILE A 80 -4.64 -3.58 0.00
N MET A 81 -5.82 -4.11 0.41
CA MET A 81 -7.11 -3.64 -0.07
C MET A 81 -7.47 -2.27 0.51
N GLN A 82 -6.96 -1.94 1.70
CA GLN A 82 -7.12 -0.62 2.31
C GLN A 82 -6.04 0.39 1.89
N GLY A 83 -5.14 -0.01 0.97
CA GLY A 83 -4.10 0.86 0.45
C GLY A 83 -2.94 1.07 1.43
N ASP A 84 -2.72 0.16 2.38
CA ASP A 84 -1.52 0.19 3.22
C ASP A 84 -0.27 -0.04 2.35
N VAL A 85 -0.39 -0.89 1.33
CA VAL A 85 0.60 -1.11 0.28
C VAL A 85 -0.02 -0.70 -1.06
N TYR A 86 0.68 0.08 -1.86
CA TYR A 86 0.18 0.60 -3.14
C TYR A 86 1.26 0.56 -4.23
N SER A 87 0.82 0.62 -5.49
CA SER A 87 1.72 0.78 -6.62
C SER A 87 1.81 2.25 -7.03
N THR A 88 3.02 2.74 -7.26
CA THR A 88 3.27 4.11 -7.74
C THR A 88 3.00 4.30 -9.23
N GLY A 89 2.59 3.25 -9.95
CA GLY A 89 2.33 3.29 -11.39
C GLY A 89 3.58 3.08 -12.25
N GLU A 90 4.77 3.26 -11.71
CA GLU A 90 6.07 3.02 -12.38
C GLU A 90 6.64 1.63 -12.06
N GLY A 91 5.80 0.76 -11.52
CA GLY A 91 6.22 -0.57 -11.11
C GLY A 91 6.91 -0.62 -9.75
N ARG A 92 6.92 0.45 -8.99
CA ARG A 92 7.42 0.48 -7.62
C ARG A 92 6.27 0.24 -6.63
N ILE A 93 6.60 -0.45 -5.56
CA ILE A 93 5.69 -0.68 -4.44
C ILE A 93 6.00 0.35 -3.35
N GLY A 94 4.98 1.08 -2.92
CA GLY A 94 5.07 2.02 -1.83
C GLY A 94 4.26 1.58 -0.62
N ILE A 95 4.61 2.12 0.54
CA ILE A 95 3.90 1.93 1.79
C ILE A 95 3.24 3.26 2.18
N SER A 96 1.95 3.23 2.50
CA SER A 96 1.23 4.44 2.87
C SER A 96 1.70 4.99 4.22
N ASN A 97 1.56 6.30 4.41
CA ASN A 97 1.86 6.94 5.69
C ASN A 97 1.10 6.30 6.86
N LYS A 98 -0.15 5.86 6.61
CA LYS A 98 -0.95 5.12 7.59
C LYS A 98 -0.30 3.78 7.96
N ALA A 99 0.23 3.06 6.97
CA ALA A 99 0.91 1.78 7.19
C ALA A 99 2.24 1.96 7.95
N LYS A 100 3.02 3.00 7.65
CA LYS A 100 4.24 3.35 8.40
C LYS A 100 3.94 3.54 9.89
N ILE A 101 2.87 4.26 10.20
CA ILE A 101 2.42 4.46 11.58
C ILE A 101 1.97 3.12 12.21
N LYS A 102 1.20 2.30 11.48
CA LYS A 102 0.81 0.97 11.96
C LYS A 102 2.02 0.10 12.31
N LEU A 103 3.03 0.09 11.43
CA LEU A 103 4.26 -0.68 11.66
C LEU A 103 4.99 -0.22 12.91
N ALA A 104 5.16 1.09 13.10
CA ALA A 104 5.79 1.63 14.31
C ALA A 104 5.00 1.26 15.58
N LEU A 105 3.67 1.35 15.55
CA LEU A 105 2.82 0.97 16.67
C LEU A 105 2.89 -0.55 16.96
N ALA A 106 3.01 -1.38 15.93
CA ALA A 106 3.10 -2.82 16.05
C ALA A 106 4.38 -3.29 16.77
N THR A 107 5.43 -2.46 16.81
CA THR A 107 6.65 -2.77 17.60
C THR A 107 6.39 -2.84 19.09
N GLY A 108 5.32 -2.22 19.59
CA GLY A 108 5.04 -2.05 21.02
C GLY A 108 5.98 -1.06 21.73
N ASN A 109 6.86 -0.37 20.99
CA ASN A 109 7.84 0.58 21.54
C ASN A 109 7.29 2.02 21.60
N VAL A 110 6.23 2.34 20.89
CA VAL A 110 5.61 3.68 20.91
C VAL A 110 4.76 3.84 22.17
N LYS A 111 5.12 4.78 23.04
CA LYS A 111 4.35 5.14 24.23
C LYS A 111 3.30 6.19 23.96
N GLY A 112 3.53 7.06 22.98
CA GLY A 112 2.58 8.11 22.62
C GLY A 112 3.09 8.93 21.44
N ILE A 113 2.14 9.49 20.70
CA ILE A 113 2.37 10.38 19.57
C ILE A 113 1.64 11.69 19.87
N GLN A 114 2.35 12.80 19.80
CA GLN A 114 1.79 14.16 19.90
C GLN A 114 2.13 14.94 18.64
N THR A 115 1.20 15.75 18.20
CA THR A 115 1.41 16.64 17.04
C THR A 115 1.01 18.06 17.40
N ALA A 116 1.78 19.01 16.90
CA ALA A 116 1.45 20.42 16.94
C ALA A 116 1.57 20.98 15.53
N ILE A 117 0.55 21.71 15.09
CA ILE A 117 0.57 22.42 13.81
C ILE A 117 0.44 23.90 14.08
N ARG A 118 1.25 24.72 13.40
CA ARG A 118 1.19 26.17 13.50
C ARG A 118 1.28 26.82 12.13
N ASP A 119 0.66 27.96 11.99
CA ASP A 119 0.87 28.86 10.86
C ASP A 119 2.13 29.70 11.14
N THR A 120 3.09 29.66 10.22
CA THR A 120 4.35 30.39 10.37
C THR A 120 4.21 31.85 10.02
N GLY A 121 3.12 32.27 9.36
CA GLY A 121 2.92 33.60 8.79
C GLY A 121 3.76 33.86 7.54
N ALA A 122 4.67 32.96 7.15
CA ALA A 122 5.47 33.11 5.94
C ALA A 122 4.59 32.86 4.70
N PRO A 123 4.56 33.78 3.73
CA PRO A 123 3.74 33.62 2.53
C PRO A 123 4.27 32.49 1.66
N ILE A 124 3.34 31.67 1.11
CA ILE A 124 3.65 30.62 0.14
C ILE A 124 2.78 30.74 -1.10
N SER A 125 3.32 30.28 -2.23
CA SER A 125 2.61 30.20 -3.50
C SER A 125 2.74 28.79 -4.04
N LEU A 126 1.80 27.90 -3.65
CA LEU A 126 1.78 26.51 -4.07
C LEU A 126 0.59 26.29 -5.01
N THR A 127 0.85 25.85 -6.24
CA THR A 127 -0.18 25.67 -7.26
C THR A 127 -1.27 24.71 -6.78
N GLY A 128 -2.51 25.17 -6.75
CA GLY A 128 -3.67 24.37 -6.30
C GLY A 128 -3.87 24.33 -4.79
N CYS A 129 -2.98 24.93 -3.98
CA CYS A 129 -3.14 25.03 -2.54
C CYS A 129 -3.99 26.23 -2.15
N ALA A 130 -5.00 26.02 -1.31
CA ALA A 130 -5.81 27.13 -0.76
C ALA A 130 -5.09 27.90 0.35
N GLN A 131 -4.10 27.27 0.98
CA GLN A 131 -3.30 27.87 2.04
C GLN A 131 -2.41 29.00 1.48
N LYS A 132 -2.38 30.15 2.14
CA LYS A 132 -1.61 31.34 1.72
C LYS A 132 -0.34 31.54 2.52
N THR A 133 -0.28 30.98 3.70
CA THR A 133 0.86 31.03 4.61
C THR A 133 1.37 29.60 4.84
N ASP A 134 2.66 29.47 5.12
CA ASP A 134 3.27 28.17 5.34
C ASP A 134 2.84 27.58 6.69
N LEU A 135 2.51 26.31 6.69
CA LEU A 135 2.22 25.55 7.89
C LEU A 135 3.45 24.75 8.30
N GLU A 136 3.69 24.71 9.59
CA GLU A 136 4.72 23.86 10.19
C GLU A 136 4.05 22.85 11.11
N CYS A 137 4.38 21.58 10.94
CA CYS A 137 3.93 20.50 11.81
C CYS A 137 5.09 19.88 12.54
N THR A 138 4.98 19.75 13.85
CA THR A 138 5.92 19.02 14.70
C THR A 138 5.27 17.77 15.23
N ALA A 139 5.88 16.61 14.99
CA ALA A 139 5.52 15.33 15.61
C ALA A 139 6.52 15.01 16.72
N THR A 140 6.01 14.60 17.87
CA THR A 140 6.81 14.15 19.02
C THR A 140 6.37 12.74 19.36
N ILE A 141 7.29 11.76 19.25
CA ILE A 141 7.02 10.35 19.53
C ILE A 141 7.82 9.93 20.76
N ALA A 142 7.12 9.57 21.83
CA ALA A 142 7.74 8.97 22.99
C ALA A 142 7.96 7.47 22.74
N VAL A 143 9.22 7.03 22.81
CA VAL A 143 9.64 5.65 22.58
C VAL A 143 10.02 4.99 23.90
N LYS A 144 9.66 3.72 24.05
CA LYS A 144 10.01 2.94 25.23
C LYS A 144 11.53 2.81 25.34
N ASP A 145 12.06 2.96 26.56
CA ASP A 145 13.47 2.82 26.89
C ASP A 145 14.41 3.84 26.22
N TRP A 146 13.88 4.86 25.56
CA TRP A 146 14.64 5.98 25.05
C TRP A 146 14.62 7.15 26.03
N ASN A 147 15.77 7.79 26.22
CA ASN A 147 15.90 8.94 27.15
C ASN A 147 15.29 10.23 26.60
N ALA A 148 15.11 10.33 25.27
CA ALA A 148 14.51 11.49 24.61
C ALA A 148 13.50 11.03 23.57
N PRO A 149 12.42 11.80 23.36
CA PRO A 149 11.46 11.51 22.28
C PRO A 149 12.09 11.81 20.91
N ILE A 150 11.54 11.16 19.87
CA ILE A 150 11.76 11.57 18.49
C ILE A 150 10.98 12.84 18.27
N VAL A 151 11.63 13.90 17.79
CA VAL A 151 10.97 15.15 17.40
C VAL A 151 11.30 15.45 15.95
N LEU A 152 10.29 15.49 15.11
CA LEU A 152 10.42 15.84 13.69
C LEU A 152 9.52 17.01 13.35
N THR A 153 10.09 17.99 12.66
CA THR A 153 9.34 19.16 12.18
C THR A 153 9.44 19.25 10.67
N GLN A 154 8.30 19.44 10.01
CA GLN A 154 8.20 19.57 8.55
C GLN A 154 7.32 20.75 8.18
N ARG A 155 7.54 21.32 6.99
CA ARG A 155 6.77 22.45 6.45
C ARG A 155 5.94 22.05 5.25
N LEU A 156 4.78 22.70 5.09
CA LEU A 156 3.89 22.47 3.97
C LEU A 156 4.57 22.76 2.63
N SER A 157 5.37 23.84 2.57
CA SER A 157 6.11 24.25 1.36
C SER A 157 7.07 23.18 0.84
N GLU A 158 7.58 22.31 1.72
CA GLU A 158 8.54 21.23 1.38
C GLU A 158 7.85 19.97 0.86
N TRP A 159 6.63 19.69 1.32
CA TRP A 159 5.96 18.39 1.11
C TRP A 159 4.68 18.45 0.28
N PHE A 160 4.21 19.63 -0.08
CA PHE A 160 2.97 19.78 -0.81
C PHE A 160 3.04 19.14 -2.21
N MET A 161 2.06 18.30 -2.52
CA MET A 161 1.94 17.62 -3.81
C MET A 161 0.70 18.13 -4.57
N ALA A 162 0.88 19.05 -5.51
CA ALA A 162 -0.21 19.66 -6.28
C ALA A 162 -1.05 18.65 -7.10
N ARG A 163 -0.47 17.51 -7.48
CA ARG A 163 -1.16 16.45 -8.22
C ARG A 163 -1.97 15.49 -7.34
N ASN A 164 -1.82 15.58 -6.03
CA ASN A 164 -2.53 14.71 -5.09
C ASN A 164 -3.75 15.44 -4.53
N PRO A 165 -4.98 15.01 -4.83
CA PRO A 165 -6.20 15.68 -4.39
C PRO A 165 -6.34 15.76 -2.86
N ASN A 166 -5.74 14.82 -2.11
CA ASN A 166 -5.76 14.88 -0.64
C ASN A 166 -4.90 16.05 -0.11
N TRP A 167 -3.73 16.31 -0.73
CA TRP A 167 -2.92 17.48 -0.38
C TRP A 167 -3.61 18.79 -0.75
N VAL A 168 -4.29 18.83 -1.89
CA VAL A 168 -5.05 20.02 -2.34
C VAL A 168 -6.22 20.29 -1.40
N GLY A 169 -7.01 19.27 -1.06
CA GLY A 169 -8.22 19.40 -0.26
C GLY A 169 -7.99 19.53 1.25
N ARG A 170 -6.90 18.97 1.77
CA ARG A 170 -6.65 18.86 3.23
C ARG A 170 -5.16 19.02 3.57
N PRO A 171 -4.51 20.13 3.21
CA PRO A 171 -3.06 20.28 3.33
C PRO A 171 -2.54 20.11 4.77
N ALA A 172 -3.23 20.68 5.76
CA ALA A 172 -2.85 20.55 7.16
C ALA A 172 -2.91 19.09 7.66
N HIS A 173 -3.97 18.38 7.32
CA HIS A 173 -4.11 16.96 7.66
C HIS A 173 -3.04 16.10 7.01
N MET A 174 -2.76 16.34 5.72
CA MET A 174 -1.73 15.61 5.00
C MET A 174 -0.33 15.88 5.54
N LEU A 175 -0.04 17.13 5.89
CA LEU A 175 1.22 17.51 6.53
C LEU A 175 1.38 16.79 7.87
N THR A 176 0.35 16.79 8.72
CA THR A 176 0.37 16.08 10.01
C THR A 176 0.63 14.58 9.82
N LEU A 177 -0.12 13.95 8.92
CA LEU A 177 0.02 12.52 8.65
C LEU A 177 1.42 12.17 8.12
N ASN A 178 1.96 13.00 7.22
CA ASN A 178 3.30 12.84 6.65
C ASN A 178 4.38 12.99 7.73
N THR A 179 4.30 14.03 8.55
CA THR A 179 5.27 14.29 9.61
C THR A 179 5.31 13.16 10.65
N VAL A 180 4.13 12.65 11.05
CA VAL A 180 4.05 11.48 11.96
C VAL A 180 4.64 10.23 11.32
N ALA A 181 4.30 9.96 10.05
CA ALA A 181 4.79 8.79 9.36
C ALA A 181 6.31 8.78 9.24
N HIS A 182 6.92 9.92 8.87
CA HIS A 182 8.38 10.05 8.79
C HIS A 182 9.05 9.96 10.17
N ALA A 183 8.43 10.50 11.22
CA ALA A 183 8.94 10.32 12.58
C ALA A 183 8.90 8.84 13.02
N CYS A 184 7.89 8.08 12.57
CA CYS A 184 7.78 6.65 12.83
C CYS A 184 8.87 5.81 12.14
N GLU A 185 9.44 6.27 11.02
CA GLU A 185 10.52 5.57 10.31
C GLU A 185 11.80 5.45 11.14
N PHE A 186 12.05 6.38 12.06
CA PHE A 186 13.18 6.28 12.98
C PHE A 186 13.05 5.11 13.98
N ILE A 187 11.85 4.57 14.15
CA ILE A 187 11.60 3.41 15.02
C ILE A 187 11.87 2.10 14.25
N ASN A 188 11.56 2.09 12.95
CA ASN A 188 11.68 0.94 12.05
C ASN A 188 12.37 1.32 10.73
N PRO A 189 13.63 1.76 10.73
CA PRO A 189 14.28 2.33 9.54
C PRO A 189 14.47 1.33 8.39
N GLY A 190 14.49 0.02 8.67
CA GLY A 190 14.67 -1.01 7.64
C GLY A 190 13.39 -1.47 6.94
N GLU A 191 12.22 -1.11 7.47
CA GLU A 191 10.92 -1.61 7.01
C GLU A 191 10.06 -0.55 6.34
N THR A 192 10.39 0.72 6.51
CA THR A 192 9.57 1.86 6.07
C THR A 192 10.21 2.70 4.97
N GLY A 193 11.40 2.32 4.49
CA GLY A 193 12.19 3.12 3.54
C GLY A 193 11.38 3.68 2.39
N ASP A 194 11.31 5.02 2.33
CA ASP A 194 10.82 5.74 1.18
C ASP A 194 11.89 5.78 0.09
N ASP A 195 11.43 5.72 -1.13
CA ASP A 195 12.06 6.14 -2.38
C ASP A 195 13.12 5.26 -3.01
N GLU A 196 13.78 4.40 -2.31
CA GLU A 196 14.53 3.31 -2.90
C GLU A 196 14.25 2.05 -2.09
N ALA A 197 13.09 1.41 -2.35
CA ALA A 197 13.15 -0.05 -2.27
C ALA A 197 14.38 -0.41 -3.09
N PRO A 198 15.47 -0.95 -2.48
CA PRO A 198 16.62 -1.33 -3.26
C PRO A 198 16.07 -2.11 -4.42
N PRO A 199 16.52 -1.87 -5.66
CA PRO A 199 16.08 -2.68 -6.77
C PRO A 199 16.23 -4.08 -6.22
N LEU A 200 15.09 -4.80 -6.11
CA LEU A 200 15.15 -6.18 -5.65
C LEU A 200 16.21 -6.81 -6.51
N ALA A 201 17.42 -6.87 -6.00
CA ALA A 201 18.36 -7.85 -6.43
C ALA A 201 17.63 -9.15 -6.08
N ILE A 202 16.74 -9.56 -6.99
CA ILE A 202 16.40 -10.95 -7.14
C ILE A 202 17.79 -11.54 -7.32
N ALA A 203 18.36 -12.03 -6.23
CA ALA A 203 19.51 -12.88 -6.29
C ALA A 203 19.08 -13.90 -7.34
N ALA A 204 19.71 -13.83 -8.50
CA ALA A 204 19.47 -14.79 -9.56
C ALA A 204 19.51 -16.12 -8.83
N PRO A 205 18.47 -16.98 -8.93
CA PRO A 205 18.43 -18.21 -8.17
C PRO A 205 19.78 -18.84 -8.40
N ALA A 206 20.52 -19.02 -7.31
CA ALA A 206 21.78 -19.74 -7.36
C ALA A 206 21.41 -20.99 -8.12
N THR A 207 22.04 -21.21 -9.26
CA THR A 207 21.85 -22.39 -10.10
C THR A 207 22.27 -23.63 -9.31
N SER A 208 21.45 -24.01 -8.34
CA SER A 208 21.49 -25.35 -7.79
C SER A 208 20.77 -26.22 -8.84
N ARG A 209 21.54 -27.02 -9.52
CA ARG A 209 21.07 -28.11 -10.36
C ARG A 209 20.38 -29.15 -9.47
N ASP A 210 19.14 -28.87 -9.10
CA ASP A 210 18.13 -29.83 -8.64
C ASP A 210 16.87 -29.03 -8.28
N SER A 211 16.21 -28.48 -9.31
CA SER A 211 14.86 -27.99 -9.15
C SER A 211 13.91 -28.91 -9.90
N THR A 212 13.18 -29.70 -9.16
CA THR A 212 11.96 -30.33 -9.63
C THR A 212 11.04 -29.19 -10.11
N VAL A 213 10.94 -29.03 -11.42
CA VAL A 213 9.99 -28.13 -12.06
C VAL A 213 8.60 -28.69 -11.75
N VAL A 214 7.86 -27.99 -10.90
CA VAL A 214 6.42 -28.25 -10.75
C VAL A 214 5.74 -27.60 -11.96
N GLU A 215 5.57 -28.37 -13.01
CA GLU A 215 4.74 -28.03 -14.16
C GLU A 215 3.28 -27.96 -13.70
N ALA A 216 2.73 -26.76 -13.59
CA ALA A 216 1.30 -26.58 -13.44
C ALA A 216 0.64 -26.92 -14.78
N GLN A 217 0.09 -28.13 -14.90
CA GLN A 217 -0.69 -28.53 -16.07
C GLN A 217 -2.06 -27.88 -16.00
N PHE A 218 -2.32 -26.97 -16.93
CA PHE A 218 -3.65 -26.41 -17.16
C PHE A 218 -4.36 -27.28 -18.19
N THR A 219 -5.40 -28.00 -17.78
CA THR A 219 -6.29 -28.72 -18.69
C THR A 219 -7.31 -27.75 -19.28
N THR A 220 -7.20 -27.43 -20.55
CA THR A 220 -8.26 -26.86 -21.35
C THR A 220 -9.34 -27.92 -21.55
N LYS A 221 -10.56 -27.67 -21.09
CA LYS A 221 -11.73 -28.44 -21.50
C LYS A 221 -12.24 -27.86 -22.82
N GLU A 222 -12.25 -28.67 -23.86
CA GLU A 222 -13.04 -28.48 -25.08
C GLU A 222 -14.54 -28.47 -24.81
#